data_efbea6ef31abf46aab4b84d6c141fd78
#
_entry.id   efbea6ef31abf46aab4b84d6c141fd78
#
_cell.length_a   1.000
_cell.length_b   1.000
_cell.length_c   1.000
_cell.angle_alpha   90.00
_cell.angle_beta   90.00
_cell.angle_gamma   90.00
#
_symmetry.space_group_name_H-M   'P 1'
#
loop_
_entity.id
_entity.type
_entity.pdbx_description
1 polymer ?
#
loop_
_entity_poly.entity_id
_entity_poly.type
_entity_poly.pdbx_seq_one_letter_code
_entity_poly.pdbx_strand_id
1 'polypeptide(L)'
;MTINIQKCSNVTVNGHHSHKNCKAVYCIDTGEMYASAIDAAEANGVSQASMSWTLNGRSKTSNGKRFCYVSKMMEHLEEINQANRIRSAKVAAYDADADRRNALAKAQEDVEKYEAKVAELRRQLEEAESDLEFAKSELHRLKNND
;
A
#
# COMPACT_ATOMS: atom_id res chain seq x y z
N MET A 1 -18.37 1.12 18.87
CA MET A 1 -18.18 0.76 17.44
C MET A 1 -19.39 -0.03 16.99
N THR A 2 -20.25 0.59 16.20
CA THR A 2 -21.47 -0.07 15.68
C THR A 2 -21.03 -0.85 14.43
N ILE A 3 -21.10 -2.18 14.50
CA ILE A 3 -20.81 -3.06 13.36
C ILE A 3 -21.98 -2.85 12.38
N ASN A 4 -21.69 -2.22 11.26
CA ASN A 4 -22.70 -1.93 10.23
C ASN A 4 -22.94 -3.20 9.40
N ILE A 5 -23.95 -3.98 9.79
CA ILE A 5 -24.35 -5.24 9.16
C ILE A 5 -24.92 -5.03 7.74
N GLN A 6 -25.17 -3.78 7.34
CA GLN A 6 -25.79 -3.45 6.05
C GLN A 6 -24.86 -3.62 4.82
N LYS A 7 -23.56 -3.93 4.98
CA LYS A 7 -22.67 -4.22 3.84
C LYS A 7 -22.76 -5.65 3.29
N CYS A 8 -23.56 -6.52 3.91
CA CYS A 8 -23.75 -7.90 3.44
C CYS A 8 -24.74 -8.04 2.26
N SER A 9 -25.40 -6.95 1.82
CA SER A 9 -26.44 -7.00 0.78
C SER A 9 -25.91 -6.99 -0.67
N ASN A 10 -24.59 -6.88 -0.89
CA ASN A 10 -24.00 -6.87 -2.24
C ASN A 10 -23.10 -8.06 -2.54
N VAL A 11 -23.19 -9.15 -1.78
CA VAL A 11 -22.61 -10.42 -2.19
C VAL A 11 -23.56 -11.00 -3.24
N THR A 12 -23.24 -10.82 -4.51
CA THR A 12 -23.83 -11.56 -5.62
C THR A 12 -23.52 -13.03 -5.36
N VAL A 13 -24.46 -13.75 -4.78
CA VAL A 13 -24.41 -15.20 -4.66
C VAL A 13 -24.57 -15.70 -6.10
N ASN A 14 -23.46 -16.01 -6.76
CA ASN A 14 -23.47 -16.78 -7.98
C ASN A 14 -24.25 -18.06 -7.68
N GLY A 15 -25.43 -18.18 -8.30
CA GLY A 15 -26.41 -19.17 -7.99
C GLY A 15 -25.87 -20.58 -8.07
N HIS A 16 -25.77 -21.20 -6.95
CA HIS A 16 -25.96 -22.63 -6.69
C HIS A 16 -25.83 -22.84 -5.17
N HIS A 17 -26.91 -23.09 -4.55
CA HIS A 17 -27.16 -23.56 -3.19
C HIS A 17 -27.85 -22.54 -2.29
N SER A 18 -29.16 -22.39 -2.53
CA SER A 18 -30.14 -21.91 -1.56
C SER A 18 -30.23 -22.93 -0.40
N HIS A 19 -29.24 -22.94 0.50
CA HIS A 19 -29.31 -23.73 1.71
C HIS A 19 -29.97 -22.90 2.82
N LYS A 20 -31.17 -23.26 3.22
CA LYS A 20 -31.96 -22.66 4.31
C LYS A 20 -31.23 -22.62 5.66
N ASN A 21 -30.02 -23.19 5.77
CA ASN A 21 -29.25 -23.30 7.02
C ASN A 21 -27.78 -22.91 6.86
N CYS A 22 -27.40 -22.09 5.86
CA CYS A 22 -26.02 -21.62 5.74
C CYS A 22 -25.67 -20.69 6.91
N LYS A 23 -24.58 -21.01 7.61
CA LYS A 23 -24.00 -20.16 8.66
C LYS A 23 -22.89 -19.33 8.05
N ALA A 24 -22.99 -18.01 8.17
CA ALA A 24 -21.95 -17.11 7.74
C ALA A 24 -20.65 -17.33 8.52
N VAL A 25 -19.53 -17.22 7.83
CA VAL A 25 -18.17 -17.45 8.33
C VAL A 25 -17.38 -16.15 8.29
N TYR A 26 -16.59 -15.91 9.32
CA TYR A 26 -15.68 -14.77 9.42
C TYR A 26 -14.23 -15.25 9.48
N CYS A 27 -13.36 -14.67 8.65
CA CYS A 27 -11.92 -14.86 8.72
C CYS A 27 -11.33 -13.87 9.71
N ILE A 28 -10.77 -14.34 10.80
CA ILE A 28 -10.21 -13.52 11.86
C ILE A 28 -8.98 -12.74 11.36
N ASP A 29 -8.15 -13.37 10.55
CA ASP A 29 -6.88 -12.79 10.10
C ASP A 29 -7.03 -11.77 8.98
N THR A 30 -7.99 -11.95 8.05
CA THR A 30 -8.23 -11.01 6.94
C THR A 30 -9.37 -10.02 7.20
N GLY A 31 -10.30 -10.37 8.10
CA GLY A 31 -11.50 -9.57 8.36
C GLY A 31 -12.60 -9.74 7.32
N GLU A 32 -12.49 -10.72 6.43
CA GLU A 32 -13.48 -11.00 5.39
C GLU A 32 -14.63 -11.84 5.92
N MET A 33 -15.82 -11.61 5.37
CA MET A 33 -17.01 -12.38 5.67
C MET A 33 -17.49 -13.18 4.46
N TYR A 34 -17.89 -14.41 4.69
CA TYR A 34 -18.39 -15.34 3.67
C TYR A 34 -19.80 -15.79 4.06
N ALA A 35 -20.66 -15.97 3.05
CA ALA A 35 -22.05 -16.36 3.29
C ALA A 35 -22.18 -17.79 3.84
N SER A 36 -21.20 -18.66 3.53
CA SER A 36 -21.17 -20.06 3.98
C SER A 36 -19.75 -20.58 4.19
N ALA A 37 -19.64 -21.75 4.83
CA ALA A 37 -18.37 -22.46 4.95
C ALA A 37 -17.84 -22.96 3.58
N ILE A 38 -18.72 -23.18 2.60
CA ILE A 38 -18.36 -23.57 1.25
C ILE A 38 -17.70 -22.39 0.54
N ASP A 39 -18.31 -21.21 0.58
CA ASP A 39 -17.77 -20.00 -0.03
C ASP A 39 -16.42 -19.62 0.60
N ALA A 40 -16.30 -19.78 1.92
CA ALA A 40 -15.04 -19.56 2.62
C ALA A 40 -13.96 -20.56 2.19
N ALA A 41 -14.31 -21.82 1.97
CA ALA A 41 -13.37 -22.84 1.50
C ALA A 41 -12.89 -22.56 0.09
N GLU A 42 -13.79 -22.26 -0.84
CA GLU A 42 -13.49 -21.95 -2.24
C GLU A 42 -12.61 -20.70 -2.36
N ALA A 43 -12.98 -19.61 -1.69
CA ALA A 43 -12.23 -18.35 -1.71
C ALA A 43 -10.80 -18.48 -1.13
N ASN A 44 -10.56 -19.45 -0.24
CA ASN A 44 -9.25 -19.67 0.35
C ASN A 44 -8.50 -20.88 -0.22
N GLY A 45 -9.03 -21.53 -1.25
CA GLY A 45 -8.39 -22.68 -1.92
C GLY A 45 -8.22 -23.89 -1.02
N VAL A 46 -9.17 -24.14 -0.10
CA VAL A 46 -9.14 -25.26 0.84
C VAL A 46 -10.32 -26.20 0.64
N SER A 47 -10.21 -27.44 1.08
CA SER A 47 -11.33 -28.37 1.05
C SER A 47 -12.40 -27.99 2.07
N GLN A 48 -13.66 -28.30 1.77
CA GLN A 48 -14.78 -28.10 2.70
C GLN A 48 -14.56 -28.84 4.02
N ALA A 49 -13.94 -30.02 3.97
CA ALA A 49 -13.60 -30.79 5.18
C ALA A 49 -12.61 -30.03 6.08
N SER A 50 -11.54 -29.44 5.49
CA SER A 50 -10.56 -28.64 6.21
C SER A 50 -11.21 -27.40 6.86
N MET A 51 -12.05 -26.69 6.10
CA MET A 51 -12.81 -25.54 6.61
C MET A 51 -13.72 -25.96 7.77
N SER A 52 -14.46 -27.05 7.61
CA SER A 52 -15.35 -27.57 8.64
C SER A 52 -14.58 -27.97 9.91
N TRP A 53 -13.40 -28.56 9.79
CA TRP A 53 -12.57 -28.90 10.96
C TRP A 53 -12.13 -27.64 11.73
N THR A 54 -11.76 -26.59 11.02
CA THR A 54 -11.36 -25.31 11.64
C THR A 54 -12.56 -24.67 12.35
N LEU A 55 -13.70 -24.59 11.69
CA LEU A 55 -14.92 -24.00 12.28
C LEU A 55 -15.47 -24.76 13.48
N ASN A 56 -15.21 -26.07 13.57
CA ASN A 56 -15.60 -26.92 14.70
C ASN A 56 -14.49 -27.08 15.75
N GLY A 57 -13.38 -26.35 15.64
CA GLY A 57 -12.29 -26.35 16.62
C GLY A 57 -11.38 -27.59 16.58
N ARG A 58 -11.51 -28.46 15.58
CA ARG A 58 -10.63 -29.63 15.39
C ARG A 58 -9.26 -29.23 14.81
N SER A 59 -9.18 -28.12 14.12
CA SER A 59 -7.96 -27.50 13.64
C SER A 59 -7.93 -26.02 14.06
N LYS A 60 -6.76 -25.48 14.36
CA LYS A 60 -6.61 -24.07 14.73
C LYS A 60 -6.71 -23.15 13.51
N THR A 61 -6.27 -23.64 12.34
CA THR A 61 -6.19 -22.86 11.10
C THR A 61 -6.53 -23.70 9.89
N SER A 62 -6.98 -23.04 8.81
CA SER A 62 -7.08 -23.61 7.47
C SER A 62 -6.32 -22.71 6.52
N ASN A 63 -5.35 -23.24 5.78
CA ASN A 63 -4.40 -22.48 4.96
C ASN A 63 -3.72 -21.32 5.74
N GLY A 64 -3.32 -21.58 6.99
CA GLY A 64 -2.65 -20.59 7.84
C GLY A 64 -3.56 -19.48 8.40
N LYS A 65 -4.87 -19.50 8.09
CA LYS A 65 -5.83 -18.50 8.55
C LYS A 65 -6.82 -19.09 9.56
N ARG A 66 -7.27 -18.27 10.49
CA ARG A 66 -8.27 -18.63 11.53
C ARG A 66 -9.65 -18.20 11.07
N PHE A 67 -10.63 -19.06 11.29
CA PHE A 67 -12.02 -18.84 10.92
C PHE A 67 -12.94 -19.15 12.08
N CYS A 68 -14.04 -18.40 12.18
CA CYS A 68 -15.12 -18.69 13.11
C CYS A 68 -16.49 -18.45 12.43
N TYR A 69 -17.53 -19.06 12.98
CA TYR A 69 -18.89 -18.67 12.60
C TYR A 69 -19.19 -17.25 13.08
N VAL A 70 -19.91 -16.47 12.30
CA VAL A 70 -20.31 -15.10 12.71
C VAL A 70 -21.10 -15.12 14.01
N SER A 71 -21.92 -16.15 14.25
CA SER A 71 -22.62 -16.35 15.52
C SER A 71 -21.72 -16.54 16.75
N LYS A 72 -20.44 -16.89 16.53
CA LYS A 72 -19.43 -17.10 17.57
C LYS A 72 -18.37 -16.01 17.66
N MET A 73 -18.51 -14.93 16.90
CA MET A 73 -17.52 -13.83 16.87
C MET A 73 -17.24 -13.26 18.26
N MET A 74 -18.24 -13.23 19.14
CA MET A 74 -18.07 -12.74 20.52
C MET A 74 -17.11 -13.61 21.35
N GLU A 75 -17.07 -14.92 21.08
CA GLU A 75 -16.14 -15.86 21.73
C GLU A 75 -14.68 -15.60 21.29
N HIS A 76 -14.47 -15.00 20.11
CA HIS A 76 -13.17 -14.70 19.51
C HIS A 76 -12.85 -13.20 19.48
N LEU A 77 -13.53 -12.37 20.28
CA LEU A 77 -13.43 -10.91 20.20
C LEU A 77 -12.01 -10.39 20.43
N GLU A 78 -11.27 -10.95 21.37
CA GLU A 78 -9.89 -10.55 21.64
C GLU A 78 -8.96 -10.86 20.46
N GLU A 79 -9.09 -12.05 19.86
CA GLU A 79 -8.31 -12.45 18.70
C GLU A 79 -8.61 -11.56 17.47
N ILE A 80 -9.88 -11.23 17.27
CA ILE A 80 -10.34 -10.32 16.22
C ILE A 80 -9.75 -8.91 16.43
N ASN A 81 -9.79 -8.39 17.66
CA ASN A 81 -9.23 -7.08 17.97
C ASN A 81 -7.71 -7.04 17.77
N GLN A 82 -7.00 -8.09 18.15
CA GLN A 82 -5.56 -8.19 17.93
C GLN A 82 -5.23 -8.25 16.43
N ALA A 83 -5.94 -9.06 15.65
CA ALA A 83 -5.77 -9.14 14.21
C ALA A 83 -6.05 -7.79 13.51
N ASN A 84 -7.07 -7.05 13.96
CA ASN A 84 -7.38 -5.71 13.48
C ASN A 84 -6.25 -4.72 13.75
N ARG A 85 -5.66 -4.74 14.95
CA ARG A 85 -4.50 -3.89 15.29
C ARG A 85 -3.30 -4.17 14.38
N ILE A 86 -3.00 -5.46 14.13
CA ILE A 86 -1.90 -5.85 13.24
C ILE A 86 -2.16 -5.37 11.81
N ARG A 87 -3.39 -5.51 11.30
CA ARG A 87 -3.77 -5.03 9.97
C ARG A 87 -3.61 -3.51 9.85
N SER A 88 -4.12 -2.77 10.83
CA SER A 88 -4.00 -1.30 10.85
C SER A 88 -2.55 -0.84 10.90
N ALA A 89 -1.70 -1.51 11.69
CA ALA A 89 -0.28 -1.19 11.75
C ALA A 89 0.44 -1.46 10.42
N LYS A 90 0.10 -2.56 9.72
CA LYS A 90 0.66 -2.85 8.39
C LYS A 90 0.27 -1.82 7.33
N VAL A 91 -0.99 -1.37 7.34
CA VAL A 91 -1.45 -0.31 6.43
C VAL A 91 -0.70 0.99 6.71
N ALA A 92 -0.60 1.41 7.97
CA ALA A 92 0.11 2.63 8.34
C ALA A 92 1.61 2.58 7.96
N ALA A 93 2.27 1.42 8.10
CA ALA A 93 3.65 1.24 7.67
C ALA A 93 3.81 1.34 6.14
N TYR A 94 2.87 0.78 5.38
CA TYR A 94 2.87 0.87 3.91
C TYR A 94 2.70 2.31 3.43
N ASP A 95 1.79 3.07 4.06
CA ASP A 95 1.56 4.48 3.73
C ASP A 95 2.79 5.34 4.03
N ALA A 96 3.45 5.12 5.19
CA ALA A 96 4.70 5.82 5.54
C ALA A 96 5.85 5.53 4.56
N ASP A 97 5.95 4.31 4.04
CA ASP A 97 6.95 3.95 3.02
C ASP A 97 6.62 4.56 1.65
N ALA A 98 5.35 4.72 1.31
CA ALA A 98 4.92 5.42 0.10
C ALA A 98 5.29 6.91 0.18
N ASP A 99 5.05 7.56 1.32
CA ASP A 99 5.38 8.96 1.55
C ASP A 99 6.91 9.20 1.47
N ARG A 100 7.72 8.31 2.03
CA ARG A 100 9.19 8.37 1.91
C ARG A 100 9.65 8.25 0.46
N ARG A 101 9.09 7.33 -0.32
CA ARG A 101 9.43 7.19 -1.75
C ARG A 101 9.09 8.44 -2.55
N ASN A 102 7.92 9.03 -2.29
CA ASN A 102 7.48 10.26 -2.94
C ASN A 102 8.38 11.45 -2.59
N ALA A 103 8.76 11.59 -1.32
CA ALA A 103 9.68 12.62 -0.85
C ALA A 103 11.08 12.47 -1.49
N LEU A 104 11.58 11.24 -1.60
CA LEU A 104 12.87 10.96 -2.24
C LEU A 104 12.84 11.30 -3.74
N ALA A 105 11.79 10.90 -4.46
CA ALA A 105 11.64 11.20 -5.88
C ALA A 105 11.62 12.72 -6.14
N LYS A 106 10.90 13.47 -5.30
CA LYS A 106 10.88 14.93 -5.38
C LYS A 106 12.25 15.56 -5.11
N ALA A 107 12.97 15.07 -4.10
CA ALA A 107 14.31 15.55 -3.79
C ALA A 107 15.30 15.28 -4.94
N GLN A 108 15.17 14.14 -5.62
CA GLN A 108 15.99 13.83 -6.81
C GLN A 108 15.68 14.77 -7.97
N GLU A 109 14.41 15.06 -8.25
CA GLU A 109 14.01 16.04 -9.27
C GLU A 109 14.58 17.46 -8.96
N ASP A 110 14.54 17.88 -7.69
CA ASP A 110 15.09 19.16 -7.27
C ASP A 110 16.62 19.20 -7.47
N VAL A 111 17.34 18.12 -7.19
CA VAL A 111 18.79 18.01 -7.43
C VAL A 111 19.10 18.16 -8.92
N GLU A 112 18.44 17.41 -9.79
CA GLU A 112 18.63 17.50 -11.25
C GLU A 112 18.40 18.92 -11.78
N LYS A 113 17.37 19.59 -11.27
CA LYS A 113 17.06 20.97 -11.61
C LYS A 113 18.18 21.94 -11.19
N TYR A 114 18.73 21.77 -9.99
CA TYR A 114 19.84 22.61 -9.53
C TYR A 114 21.14 22.31 -10.28
N GLU A 115 21.43 21.05 -10.60
CA GLU A 115 22.57 20.67 -11.42
C GLU A 115 22.52 21.31 -12.81
N ALA A 116 21.35 21.26 -13.47
CA ALA A 116 21.13 21.94 -14.76
C ALA A 116 21.35 23.47 -14.64
N LYS A 117 20.87 24.08 -13.54
CA LYS A 117 21.09 25.52 -13.30
C LYS A 117 22.56 25.85 -13.08
N VAL A 118 23.30 25.02 -12.37
CA VAL A 118 24.75 25.19 -12.15
C VAL A 118 25.49 25.06 -13.48
N ALA A 119 25.14 24.10 -14.31
CA ALA A 119 25.75 23.94 -15.64
C ALA A 119 25.55 25.19 -16.52
N GLU A 120 24.34 25.73 -16.54
CA GLU A 120 24.03 26.95 -17.28
C GLU A 120 24.80 28.17 -16.75
N LEU A 121 24.89 28.34 -15.46
CA LEU A 121 25.68 29.43 -14.85
C LEU A 121 27.18 29.31 -15.13
N ARG A 122 27.73 28.11 -15.19
CA ARG A 122 29.12 27.88 -15.60
C ARG A 122 29.37 28.30 -17.03
N ARG A 123 28.46 27.95 -17.94
CA ARG A 123 28.54 28.37 -19.36
C ARG A 123 28.51 29.89 -19.48
N GLN A 124 27.62 30.57 -18.75
CA GLN A 124 27.53 32.04 -18.77
C GLN A 124 28.81 32.69 -18.20
N LEU A 125 29.42 32.08 -17.22
CA LEU A 125 30.69 32.55 -16.64
C LEU A 125 31.84 32.45 -17.65
N GLU A 126 31.98 31.30 -18.35
CA GLU A 126 33.00 31.12 -19.40
C GLU A 126 32.83 32.12 -20.52
N GLU A 127 31.58 32.39 -20.94
CA GLU A 127 31.27 33.40 -21.98
C GLU A 127 31.69 34.82 -21.53
N ALA A 128 31.34 35.19 -20.28
CA ALA A 128 31.72 36.49 -19.71
C ALA A 128 33.23 36.63 -19.51
N GLU A 129 33.95 35.57 -19.12
CA GLU A 129 35.42 35.55 -19.01
C GLU A 129 36.08 35.76 -20.39
N SER A 130 35.55 35.12 -21.45
CA SER A 130 36.01 35.31 -22.81
C SER A 130 35.83 36.76 -23.29
N ASP A 131 34.65 37.35 -23.03
CA ASP A 131 34.36 38.74 -23.38
C ASP A 131 35.29 39.73 -22.66
N LEU A 132 35.57 39.43 -21.39
CA LEU A 132 36.50 40.23 -20.60
C LEU A 132 37.94 40.19 -21.16
N GLU A 133 38.42 39.01 -21.56
CA GLU A 133 39.76 38.86 -22.17
C GLU A 133 39.82 39.58 -23.53
N PHE A 134 38.77 39.50 -24.33
CA PHE A 134 38.66 40.26 -25.55
C PHE A 134 38.73 41.78 -25.30
N ALA A 135 37.96 42.30 -24.35
CA ALA A 135 37.96 43.72 -24.01
C ALA A 135 39.33 44.20 -23.48
N LYS A 136 40.04 43.38 -22.69
CA LYS A 136 41.38 43.66 -22.21
C LYS A 136 42.38 43.75 -23.37
N SER A 137 42.33 42.85 -24.33
CA SER A 137 43.22 42.85 -25.49
C SER A 137 42.97 44.07 -26.40
N GLU A 138 41.73 44.47 -26.61
CA GLU A 138 41.38 45.70 -27.35
C GLU A 138 41.88 46.96 -26.60
N LEU A 139 41.70 47.02 -25.30
CA LEU A 139 42.23 48.12 -24.50
C LEU A 139 43.76 48.25 -24.60
N HIS A 140 44.47 47.13 -24.58
CA HIS A 140 45.93 47.10 -24.75
C HIS A 140 46.35 47.57 -26.14
N ARG A 141 45.61 47.14 -27.20
CA ARG A 141 45.86 47.59 -28.57
C ARG A 141 45.68 49.08 -28.74
N LEU A 142 44.63 49.66 -28.16
CA LEU A 142 44.39 51.10 -28.23
C LEU A 142 45.46 51.93 -27.49
N LYS A 143 45.96 51.46 -26.35
CA LYS A 143 47.03 52.15 -25.59
C LYS A 143 48.39 52.12 -26.26
N ASN A 144 48.66 51.16 -27.12
CA ASN A 144 49.94 51.03 -27.80
C ASN A 144 49.94 51.63 -29.21
N ASN A 145 48.83 52.19 -29.70
CA ASN A 145 48.73 52.89 -31.01
C ASN A 145 48.77 54.41 -30.90
N ASP A 146 48.96 54.95 -29.67
CA ASP A 146 49.31 56.37 -29.41
C ASP A 146 50.81 56.49 -29.16
#